data_9dfa9b0c3140ab6e6634accecd352a9f
#
_entry.id   9dfa9b0c3140ab6e6634accecd352a9f
#
_cell.length_a   1.000
_cell.length_b   1.000
_cell.length_c   1.000
_cell.angle_alpha   90.00
_cell.angle_beta   90.00
_cell.angle_gamma   90.00
#
_symmetry.space_group_name_H-M   'P 1'
#
loop_
_entity.id
_entity.type
_entity.pdbx_description
1 polymer ?
#
loop_
_entity_poly.entity_id
_entity_poly.type
_entity_poly.pdbx_seq_one_letter_code
_entity_poly.pdbx_strand_id
1 'polypeptide(L)'
;MHFDTPSYAQNVKEQLEISPSKEILVVSHRADWRNAPENSLQAIQNCIQMGVDMIEIDLKKTKDGHLILMHDKTLNRTTTGKGKPEDYTLEEIKQLYLKAGHGQKTRHRIPTFEEVMLLCKGKIMVNIDKGYDYFKEAYAILEKTGTVNQCIMKSDHTYEKVKEENGEVLNKMVFMPVVNLHKEGAEEIIDNYIKNLHPQAFELVFNNDSPEILKLIKKVKDSGSRIFINTLWPELCGGHDDDRAVELKEPEESWGWVIKQGAKLIQTDRPELLLEYLRFNRLHR
;
A
#
# COMPACT_ATOMS: atom_id res chain seq x y z
N MET A 1 -24.82 10.73 24.06
CA MET A 1 -24.28 9.36 23.91
C MET A 1 -23.47 9.37 22.62
N HIS A 2 -22.14 9.47 22.72
CA HIS A 2 -21.28 9.22 21.56
C HIS A 2 -21.30 7.69 21.37
N PHE A 3 -21.93 7.21 20.34
CA PHE A 3 -21.69 5.87 19.86
C PHE A 3 -20.27 5.91 19.23
N ASP A 4 -19.30 5.32 19.90
CA ASP A 4 -18.03 4.95 19.29
C ASP A 4 -18.36 3.99 18.15
N THR A 5 -18.48 4.55 16.95
CA THR A 5 -18.46 3.74 15.72
C THR A 5 -17.10 3.06 15.73
N PRO A 6 -17.01 1.72 15.69
CA PRO A 6 -15.70 1.06 15.59
C PRO A 6 -14.97 1.68 14.41
N SER A 7 -13.82 2.28 14.68
CA SER A 7 -13.06 2.91 13.62
C SER A 7 -12.71 1.83 12.60
N TYR A 8 -13.23 1.98 11.38
CA TYR A 8 -13.04 1.09 10.24
C TYR A 8 -11.55 0.82 9.97
N ALA A 9 -10.68 1.72 10.37
CA ALA A 9 -9.23 1.61 10.24
C ALA A 9 -8.56 0.83 11.40
N GLN A 10 -9.30 0.38 12.43
CA GLN A 10 -8.65 -0.18 13.62
C GLN A 10 -8.13 -1.60 13.43
N ASN A 11 -8.63 -2.36 12.45
CA ASN A 11 -8.22 -3.74 12.27
C ASN A 11 -8.21 -4.15 10.79
N VAL A 12 -7.04 -4.08 10.17
CA VAL A 12 -6.84 -4.52 8.77
C VAL A 12 -7.25 -5.98 8.59
N LYS A 13 -6.91 -6.84 9.56
CA LYS A 13 -7.24 -8.27 9.47
C LYS A 13 -8.75 -8.48 9.40
N GLU A 14 -9.51 -7.83 10.28
CA GLU A 14 -10.97 -7.91 10.25
C GLU A 14 -11.53 -7.39 8.92
N GLN A 15 -11.01 -6.26 8.41
CA GLN A 15 -11.45 -5.73 7.13
C GLN A 15 -11.18 -6.68 5.96
N LEU A 16 -10.06 -7.38 5.99
CA LEU A 16 -9.71 -8.37 4.98
C LEU A 16 -10.44 -9.72 5.18
N GLU A 17 -10.81 -10.06 6.41
CA GLU A 17 -11.52 -11.30 6.73
C GLU A 17 -13.04 -11.21 6.60
N ILE A 18 -13.66 -10.01 6.70
CA ILE A 18 -15.11 -9.84 6.55
C ILE A 18 -15.54 -10.29 5.15
N SER A 19 -15.91 -11.52 5.05
CA SER A 19 -16.57 -12.10 3.88
C SER A 19 -18.08 -12.20 4.20
N PRO A 20 -18.96 -11.76 3.33
CA PRO A 20 -18.86 -11.46 1.90
C PRO A 20 -19.04 -9.95 1.58
N SER A 21 -18.26 -9.07 2.16
CA SER A 21 -18.35 -7.66 1.80
C SER A 21 -18.15 -7.50 0.29
N LYS A 22 -19.13 -6.87 -0.38
CA LYS A 22 -19.01 -6.46 -1.78
C LYS A 22 -18.10 -5.24 -1.95
N GLU A 23 -17.71 -4.62 -0.84
CA GLU A 23 -16.91 -3.40 -0.84
C GLU A 23 -15.52 -3.65 -1.40
N ILE A 24 -15.08 -2.71 -2.22
CA ILE A 24 -13.74 -2.62 -2.76
C ILE A 24 -13.00 -1.56 -1.95
N LEU A 25 -11.84 -1.91 -1.41
CA LEU A 25 -11.02 -1.00 -0.64
C LEU A 25 -10.12 -0.19 -1.58
N VAL A 26 -10.14 1.13 -1.41
CA VAL A 26 -9.29 2.06 -2.17
C VAL A 26 -7.99 2.27 -1.43
N VAL A 27 -6.86 2.02 -2.11
CA VAL A 27 -5.51 2.24 -1.61
C VAL A 27 -4.87 3.39 -2.39
N SER A 28 -4.49 4.47 -1.70
CA SER A 28 -3.85 5.61 -2.34
C SER A 28 -2.33 5.46 -2.33
N HIS A 29 -1.71 5.37 -3.51
CA HIS A 29 -0.28 5.22 -3.73
C HIS A 29 0.47 6.47 -3.28
N ARG A 30 1.41 6.32 -2.31
CA ARG A 30 2.15 7.43 -1.67
C ARG A 30 1.24 8.53 -1.11
N ALA A 31 0.03 8.13 -0.71
CA ALA A 31 -1.07 9.00 -0.32
C ALA A 31 -1.55 9.92 -1.49
N ASP A 32 -2.14 11.07 -1.22
CA ASP A 32 -2.66 11.99 -2.25
C ASP A 32 -1.54 12.85 -2.86
N TRP A 33 -0.61 12.20 -3.58
CA TRP A 33 0.57 12.87 -4.13
C TRP A 33 0.26 13.87 -5.26
N ARG A 34 -0.93 13.82 -5.84
CA ARG A 34 -1.33 14.76 -6.89
C ARG A 34 -1.66 16.14 -6.34
N ASN A 35 -2.15 16.22 -5.12
CA ASN A 35 -2.58 17.47 -4.49
C ASN A 35 -1.62 17.95 -3.37
N ALA A 36 -0.71 17.09 -2.90
CA ALA A 36 0.32 17.40 -1.91
C ALA A 36 1.60 16.61 -2.21
N PRO A 37 2.76 16.94 -1.61
CA PRO A 37 3.96 16.12 -1.82
C PRO A 37 3.73 14.65 -1.45
N GLU A 38 4.23 13.72 -2.29
CA GLU A 38 4.17 12.28 -2.00
C GLU A 38 4.75 11.95 -0.62
N ASN A 39 4.17 10.96 0.06
CA ASN A 39 4.64 10.52 1.38
C ASN A 39 4.67 11.64 2.45
N SER A 40 3.84 12.69 2.30
CA SER A 40 3.75 13.79 3.26
C SER A 40 2.56 13.65 4.21
N LEU A 41 2.64 14.26 5.40
CA LEU A 41 1.51 14.33 6.33
C LEU A 41 0.28 15.00 5.71
N GLN A 42 0.48 15.99 4.81
CA GLN A 42 -0.63 16.64 4.12
C GLN A 42 -1.33 15.71 3.13
N ALA A 43 -0.56 14.94 2.33
CA ALA A 43 -1.13 13.97 1.41
C ALA A 43 -1.96 12.90 2.17
N ILE A 44 -1.44 12.45 3.31
CA ILE A 44 -2.15 11.49 4.19
C ILE A 44 -3.42 12.11 4.76
N GLN A 45 -3.36 13.36 5.22
CA GLN A 45 -4.54 14.07 5.75
C GLN A 45 -5.63 14.23 4.68
N ASN A 46 -5.24 14.49 3.42
CA ASN A 46 -6.17 14.56 2.30
C ASN A 46 -6.87 13.21 2.09
N CYS A 47 -6.14 12.08 2.10
CA CYS A 47 -6.71 10.74 1.98
C CYS A 47 -7.72 10.44 3.10
N ILE A 48 -7.40 10.81 4.35
CA ILE A 48 -8.33 10.67 5.49
C ILE A 48 -9.62 11.47 5.25
N GLN A 49 -9.51 12.70 4.74
CA GLN A 49 -10.67 13.56 4.45
C GLN A 49 -11.52 13.07 3.28
N MET A 50 -10.90 12.47 2.24
CA MET A 50 -11.61 11.86 1.11
C MET A 50 -12.38 10.61 1.50
N GLY A 51 -12.00 9.94 2.61
CA GLY A 51 -12.53 8.64 3.00
C GLY A 51 -11.88 7.48 2.26
N VAL A 52 -10.61 7.61 1.88
CA VAL A 52 -9.78 6.51 1.39
C VAL A 52 -9.58 5.47 2.49
N ASP A 53 -9.63 4.20 2.15
CA ASP A 53 -9.55 3.11 3.14
C ASP A 53 -8.14 2.86 3.64
N MET A 54 -7.17 2.95 2.74
CA MET A 54 -5.77 2.64 3.01
C MET A 54 -4.85 3.59 2.23
N ILE A 55 -3.75 4.00 2.85
CA ILE A 55 -2.64 4.63 2.14
C ILE A 55 -1.51 3.62 1.96
N GLU A 56 -0.79 3.74 0.86
CA GLU A 56 0.51 3.11 0.72
C GLU A 56 1.60 4.15 1.00
N ILE A 57 2.67 3.72 1.67
CA ILE A 57 3.83 4.55 2.06
C ILE A 57 5.13 3.78 1.90
N ASP A 58 6.20 4.52 1.66
CA ASP A 58 7.55 3.98 1.50
C ASP A 58 8.47 4.33 2.66
N LEU A 59 9.29 3.37 3.13
CA LEU A 59 10.24 3.60 4.20
C LEU A 59 11.68 3.70 3.73
N LYS A 60 12.44 4.59 4.37
CA LYS A 60 13.89 4.67 4.37
C LYS A 60 14.39 4.91 5.79
N LYS A 61 15.69 4.67 6.01
CA LYS A 61 16.34 4.85 7.31
C LYS A 61 17.41 5.94 7.24
N THR A 62 17.43 6.81 8.24
CA THR A 62 18.47 7.85 8.41
C THR A 62 19.76 7.25 8.97
N LYS A 63 20.87 8.00 8.92
CA LYS A 63 22.18 7.62 9.47
C LYS A 63 22.12 7.24 10.95
N ASP A 64 21.29 7.92 11.73
CA ASP A 64 21.07 7.69 13.15
C ASP A 64 19.89 6.76 13.48
N GLY A 65 19.41 6.00 12.47
CA GLY A 65 18.50 4.86 12.64
C GLY A 65 17.02 5.19 12.68
N HIS A 66 16.59 6.40 12.37
CA HIS A 66 15.18 6.76 12.32
C HIS A 66 14.53 6.35 10.99
N LEU A 67 13.32 5.76 11.04
CA LEU A 67 12.53 5.50 9.84
C LEU A 67 11.78 6.76 9.41
N ILE A 68 11.92 7.10 8.14
CA ILE A 68 11.27 8.25 7.49
C ILE A 68 10.50 7.79 6.26
N LEU A 69 9.54 8.60 5.80
CA LEU A 69 8.83 8.32 4.55
C LEU A 69 9.61 8.86 3.35
N MET A 70 9.99 7.95 2.46
CA MET A 70 10.64 8.28 1.18
C MET A 70 10.66 7.09 0.23
N HIS A 71 10.26 7.32 -1.02
CA HIS A 71 10.28 6.28 -2.06
C HIS A 71 11.69 6.06 -2.63
N ASP A 72 12.34 7.13 -3.07
CA ASP A 72 13.58 7.05 -3.83
C ASP A 72 14.78 6.67 -2.97
N LYS A 73 15.80 6.12 -3.61
CA LYS A 73 17.10 5.88 -2.96
C LYS A 73 17.84 7.18 -2.60
N THR A 74 17.43 8.31 -3.20
CA THR A 74 18.07 9.61 -2.99
C THR A 74 17.03 10.71 -2.70
N LEU A 75 17.47 11.75 -2.01
CA LEU A 75 16.68 12.95 -1.65
C LEU A 75 16.33 13.85 -2.85
N ASN A 76 16.98 13.63 -4.00
CA ASN A 76 17.09 14.61 -5.09
C ASN A 76 15.75 15.02 -5.72
N ARG A 77 14.89 14.03 -6.02
CA ARG A 77 13.64 14.28 -6.76
C ARG A 77 12.59 14.96 -5.89
N THR A 78 12.36 14.41 -4.70
CA THR A 78 11.21 14.77 -3.86
C THR A 78 11.51 15.77 -2.78
N THR A 79 12.79 16.18 -2.62
CA THR A 79 13.21 17.10 -1.56
C THR A 79 14.16 18.19 -2.05
N THR A 80 14.45 19.17 -1.18
CA THR A 80 15.49 20.20 -1.43
C THR A 80 16.90 19.68 -1.15
N GLY A 81 17.05 18.47 -0.59
CA GLY A 81 18.33 17.81 -0.32
C GLY A 81 18.90 17.08 -1.53
N LYS A 82 20.09 16.51 -1.36
CA LYS A 82 20.80 15.67 -2.34
C LYS A 82 21.42 14.47 -1.65
N GLY A 83 21.77 13.43 -2.40
CA GLY A 83 22.38 12.22 -1.85
C GLY A 83 21.38 11.28 -1.20
N LYS A 84 21.85 10.38 -0.35
CA LYS A 84 21.02 9.30 0.21
C LYS A 84 20.52 9.69 1.62
N PRO A 85 19.30 9.26 2.00
CA PRO A 85 18.79 9.48 3.37
C PRO A 85 19.72 8.93 4.47
N GLU A 86 20.36 7.80 4.21
CA GLU A 86 21.28 7.11 5.15
C GLU A 86 22.59 7.86 5.42
N ASP A 87 22.88 8.91 4.67
CA ASP A 87 24.05 9.78 4.89
C ASP A 87 23.75 10.91 5.89
N TYR A 88 22.48 11.12 6.25
CA TYR A 88 21.99 12.24 7.07
C TYR A 88 21.36 11.76 8.37
N THR A 89 21.57 12.53 9.44
CA THR A 89 20.81 12.38 10.70
C THR A 89 19.37 12.84 10.52
N LEU A 90 18.47 12.43 11.43
CA LEU A 90 17.09 12.91 11.42
C LEU A 90 17.02 14.44 11.54
N GLU A 91 17.87 15.06 12.38
CA GLU A 91 17.93 16.51 12.53
C GLU A 91 18.21 17.20 11.19
N GLU A 92 19.20 16.72 10.44
CA GLU A 92 19.54 17.24 9.10
C GLU A 92 18.41 17.02 8.10
N ILE A 93 17.79 15.82 8.09
CA ILE A 93 16.62 15.49 7.24
C ILE A 93 15.46 16.46 7.52
N LYS A 94 15.21 16.79 8.77
CA LYS A 94 14.13 17.72 9.17
C LYS A 94 14.37 19.17 8.74
N GLN A 95 15.56 19.55 8.30
CA GLN A 95 15.83 20.87 7.67
C GLN A 95 15.41 20.90 6.20
N LEU A 96 15.23 19.75 5.55
CA LEU A 96 14.85 19.67 4.15
C LEU A 96 13.35 19.86 3.95
N TYR A 97 12.98 20.43 2.81
CA TYR A 97 11.59 20.62 2.41
C TYR A 97 11.24 19.59 1.33
N LEU A 98 10.02 19.09 1.37
CA LEU A 98 9.45 18.30 0.29
C LEU A 98 9.13 19.21 -0.91
N LYS A 99 9.21 18.62 -2.10
CA LYS A 99 8.78 19.21 -3.36
C LYS A 99 7.41 18.65 -3.77
N ALA A 100 6.59 19.47 -4.37
CA ALA A 100 5.38 19.01 -5.07
C ALA A 100 5.76 18.20 -6.32
N GLY A 101 4.81 17.43 -6.89
CA GLY A 101 5.04 16.58 -8.07
C GLY A 101 5.65 17.31 -9.27
N HIS A 102 5.36 18.61 -9.43
CA HIS A 102 5.96 19.48 -10.46
C HIS A 102 7.36 20.04 -10.08
N GLY A 103 7.97 19.58 -8.98
CA GLY A 103 9.35 19.89 -8.60
C GLY A 103 9.55 21.15 -7.76
N GLN A 104 8.52 21.94 -7.48
CA GLN A 104 8.64 23.16 -6.68
C GLN A 104 8.69 22.84 -5.19
N LYS A 105 9.57 23.57 -4.46
CA LYS A 105 9.68 23.51 -3.00
C LYS A 105 8.35 23.89 -2.35
N THR A 106 7.93 23.09 -1.37
CA THR A 106 6.76 23.38 -0.53
C THR A 106 7.18 23.79 0.89
N ARG A 107 6.20 23.99 1.77
CA ARG A 107 6.43 24.19 3.22
C ARG A 107 6.53 22.88 4.01
N HIS A 108 6.23 21.74 3.39
CA HIS A 108 6.15 20.44 4.05
C HIS A 108 7.53 19.85 4.27
N ARG A 109 7.67 19.10 5.37
CA ARG A 109 8.90 18.41 5.77
C ARG A 109 8.75 16.92 5.60
N ILE A 110 9.87 16.21 5.52
CA ILE A 110 9.89 14.75 5.49
C ILE A 110 9.39 14.24 6.85
N PRO A 111 8.30 13.44 6.91
CA PRO A 111 7.83 12.90 8.17
C PRO A 111 8.63 11.67 8.59
N THR A 112 8.70 11.44 9.89
CA THR A 112 9.11 10.15 10.44
C THR A 112 7.94 9.17 10.33
N PHE A 113 8.26 7.87 10.31
CA PHE A 113 7.24 6.82 10.34
C PHE A 113 6.38 6.91 11.61
N GLU A 114 6.97 7.25 12.75
CA GLU A 114 6.22 7.44 13.99
C GLU A 114 5.20 8.60 13.90
N GLU A 115 5.59 9.75 13.34
CA GLU A 115 4.66 10.90 13.12
C GLU A 115 3.48 10.48 12.24
N VAL A 116 3.75 9.68 11.19
CA VAL A 116 2.72 9.17 10.29
C VAL A 116 1.77 8.22 11.01
N MET A 117 2.31 7.27 11.77
CA MET A 117 1.46 6.30 12.47
C MET A 117 0.59 6.94 13.55
N LEU A 118 1.09 7.98 14.23
CA LEU A 118 0.28 8.77 15.17
C LEU A 118 -0.83 9.55 14.45
N LEU A 119 -0.57 10.10 13.25
CA LEU A 119 -1.60 10.75 12.43
C LEU A 119 -2.67 9.77 11.96
N CYS A 120 -2.27 8.58 11.51
CA CYS A 120 -3.14 7.54 10.95
C CYS A 120 -3.96 6.82 12.01
N LYS A 121 -3.54 6.84 13.28
CA LYS A 121 -4.14 6.04 14.36
C LYS A 121 -5.66 6.17 14.42
N GLY A 122 -6.35 5.04 14.23
CA GLY A 122 -7.81 4.96 14.24
C GLY A 122 -8.53 5.62 13.06
N LYS A 123 -7.82 6.09 12.02
CA LYS A 123 -8.41 6.88 10.93
C LYS A 123 -8.27 6.25 9.55
N ILE A 124 -7.16 5.58 9.26
CA ILE A 124 -6.86 5.02 7.94
C ILE A 124 -5.89 3.85 8.06
N MET A 125 -6.06 2.81 7.25
CA MET A 125 -5.13 1.69 7.17
C MET A 125 -3.85 2.08 6.41
N VAL A 126 -2.76 1.35 6.65
CA VAL A 126 -1.45 1.65 6.06
C VAL A 126 -0.83 0.39 5.44
N ASN A 127 -0.54 0.45 4.15
CA ASN A 127 0.27 -0.51 3.41
C ASN A 127 1.73 -0.01 3.38
N ILE A 128 2.65 -0.77 3.97
CA ILE A 128 4.06 -0.37 4.10
C ILE A 128 4.85 -1.00 2.96
N ASP A 129 5.22 -0.18 1.98
CA ASP A 129 6.17 -0.56 0.93
C ASP A 129 7.60 -0.21 1.33
N LYS A 130 8.58 -0.88 0.71
CA LYS A 130 10.03 -0.72 0.99
C LYS A 130 10.39 -0.77 2.48
N GLY A 131 9.50 -1.39 3.28
CA GLY A 131 9.67 -1.55 4.72
C GLY A 131 10.28 -2.88 5.14
N TYR A 132 10.37 -3.85 4.23
CA TYR A 132 10.81 -5.21 4.56
C TYR A 132 12.20 -5.26 5.20
N ASP A 133 13.17 -4.49 4.66
CA ASP A 133 14.53 -4.40 5.21
C ASP A 133 14.57 -3.79 6.63
N TYR A 134 13.50 -3.18 7.06
CA TYR A 134 13.32 -2.53 8.37
C TYR A 134 12.16 -3.15 9.16
N PHE A 135 11.77 -4.41 8.88
CA PHE A 135 10.55 -5.00 9.40
C PHE A 135 10.47 -4.96 10.93
N LYS A 136 11.56 -5.35 11.62
CA LYS A 136 11.61 -5.39 13.10
C LYS A 136 11.56 -3.97 13.70
N GLU A 137 12.28 -3.02 13.10
CA GLU A 137 12.26 -1.61 13.53
C GLU A 137 10.88 -0.97 13.28
N ALA A 138 10.28 -1.23 12.11
CA ALA A 138 8.93 -0.76 11.80
C ALA A 138 7.92 -1.36 12.79
N TYR A 139 7.98 -2.66 13.06
CA TYR A 139 7.12 -3.31 14.02
C TYR A 139 7.23 -2.70 15.42
N ALA A 140 8.44 -2.40 15.90
CA ALA A 140 8.64 -1.75 17.19
C ALA A 140 7.98 -0.37 17.28
N ILE A 141 8.01 0.42 16.18
CA ILE A 141 7.30 1.71 16.11
C ILE A 141 5.79 1.50 16.12
N LEU A 142 5.28 0.48 15.42
CA LEU A 142 3.86 0.14 15.41
C LEU A 142 3.35 -0.31 16.79
N GLU A 143 4.14 -1.08 17.53
CA GLU A 143 3.84 -1.43 18.93
C GLU A 143 3.80 -0.18 19.82
N LYS A 144 4.82 0.67 19.74
CA LYS A 144 4.91 1.93 20.50
C LYS A 144 3.71 2.85 20.25
N THR A 145 3.27 2.96 19.01
CA THR A 145 2.13 3.82 18.62
C THR A 145 0.77 3.15 18.83
N GLY A 146 0.75 1.82 19.03
CA GLY A 146 -0.48 1.03 19.15
C GLY A 146 -1.24 0.93 17.85
N THR A 147 -0.53 0.76 16.71
CA THR A 147 -1.09 0.76 15.34
C THR A 147 -0.77 -0.51 14.55
N VAL A 148 -0.25 -1.56 15.19
CA VAL A 148 0.07 -2.84 14.53
C VAL A 148 -1.11 -3.37 13.71
N ASN A 149 -2.32 -3.34 14.27
CA ASN A 149 -3.52 -3.86 13.62
C ASN A 149 -4.02 -3.02 12.43
N GLN A 150 -3.46 -1.83 12.20
CA GLN A 150 -3.83 -0.96 11.06
C GLN A 150 -2.91 -1.12 9.86
N CYS A 151 -1.86 -1.96 9.98
CA CYS A 151 -0.78 -1.99 9.00
C CYS A 151 -0.66 -3.34 8.30
N ILE A 152 -0.26 -3.28 7.04
CA ILE A 152 0.21 -4.41 6.24
C ILE A 152 1.69 -4.19 5.97
N MET A 153 2.52 -5.21 6.22
CA MET A 153 3.87 -5.30 5.69
C MET A 153 3.85 -6.18 4.44
N LYS A 154 4.63 -5.84 3.43
CA LYS A 154 4.69 -6.62 2.19
C LYS A 154 6.11 -6.88 1.71
N SER A 155 6.28 -7.91 0.88
CA SER A 155 7.54 -8.25 0.23
C SER A 155 7.31 -9.19 -0.94
N ASP A 156 8.22 -9.18 -1.92
CA ASP A 156 8.29 -10.15 -3.03
C ASP A 156 9.23 -11.34 -2.75
N HIS A 157 9.65 -11.52 -1.51
CA HIS A 157 10.46 -12.66 -1.09
C HIS A 157 9.62 -13.93 -0.92
N THR A 158 10.27 -15.10 -1.01
CA THR A 158 9.62 -16.37 -0.72
C THR A 158 9.26 -16.49 0.77
N TYR A 159 8.28 -17.34 1.07
CA TYR A 159 7.86 -17.57 2.46
C TYR A 159 9.03 -18.02 3.36
N GLU A 160 9.89 -18.90 2.85
CA GLU A 160 11.03 -19.43 3.60
C GLU A 160 11.96 -18.30 4.03
N LYS A 161 12.30 -17.40 3.09
CA LYS A 161 13.15 -16.24 3.38
C LYS A 161 12.49 -15.32 4.40
N VAL A 162 11.22 -14.99 4.20
CA VAL A 162 10.50 -14.13 5.15
C VAL A 162 10.43 -14.75 6.54
N LYS A 163 10.18 -16.05 6.62
CA LYS A 163 10.15 -16.79 7.89
C LYS A 163 11.53 -16.83 8.56
N GLU A 164 12.59 -17.06 7.81
CA GLU A 164 13.96 -17.09 8.33
C GLU A 164 14.38 -15.72 8.90
N GLU A 165 14.14 -14.64 8.17
CA GLU A 165 14.60 -13.29 8.52
C GLU A 165 13.70 -12.60 9.55
N ASN A 166 12.38 -12.84 9.49
CA ASN A 166 11.37 -12.07 10.23
C ASN A 166 10.30 -12.93 10.93
N GLY A 167 10.54 -14.25 11.11
CA GLY A 167 9.55 -15.17 11.71
C GLY A 167 9.02 -14.74 13.09
N GLU A 168 9.81 -13.99 13.86
CA GLU A 168 9.40 -13.46 15.16
C GLU A 168 8.24 -12.45 15.08
N VAL A 169 8.17 -11.68 14.01
CA VAL A 169 7.17 -10.61 13.79
C VAL A 169 6.13 -10.98 12.74
N LEU A 170 6.42 -11.95 11.87
CA LEU A 170 5.56 -12.36 10.75
C LEU A 170 4.12 -12.71 11.17
N ASN A 171 3.95 -13.34 12.34
CA ASN A 171 2.62 -13.74 12.84
C ASN A 171 1.97 -12.69 13.75
N LYS A 172 2.63 -11.55 13.97
CA LYS A 172 2.14 -10.50 14.88
C LYS A 172 1.41 -9.37 14.16
N MET A 173 1.57 -9.28 12.83
CA MET A 173 0.85 -8.32 11.99
C MET A 173 0.48 -8.93 10.64
N VAL A 174 -0.35 -8.25 9.88
CA VAL A 174 -0.72 -8.70 8.52
C VAL A 174 0.50 -8.57 7.61
N PHE A 175 0.82 -9.68 6.94
CA PHE A 175 1.85 -9.74 5.90
C PHE A 175 1.20 -10.10 4.56
N MET A 176 1.55 -9.36 3.52
CA MET A 176 1.03 -9.53 2.17
C MET A 176 2.16 -9.89 1.21
N PRO A 177 2.16 -11.10 0.64
CA PRO A 177 3.08 -11.45 -0.43
C PRO A 177 2.80 -10.62 -1.69
N VAL A 178 3.87 -10.14 -2.33
CA VAL A 178 3.83 -9.52 -3.66
C VAL A 178 4.30 -10.56 -4.67
N VAL A 179 3.45 -10.94 -5.63
CA VAL A 179 3.77 -11.97 -6.61
C VAL A 179 3.68 -11.41 -8.02
N ASN A 180 4.82 -11.37 -8.73
CA ASN A 180 4.83 -11.11 -10.15
C ASN A 180 4.51 -12.41 -10.89
N LEU A 181 3.32 -12.45 -11.50
CA LEU A 181 2.76 -13.65 -12.13
C LEU A 181 3.50 -14.11 -13.39
N HIS A 182 4.39 -13.27 -13.94
CA HIS A 182 5.25 -13.66 -15.08
C HIS A 182 6.58 -14.27 -14.66
N LYS A 183 6.95 -14.18 -13.39
CA LYS A 183 8.18 -14.78 -12.92
C LYS A 183 8.04 -16.31 -12.88
N GLU A 184 9.10 -17.00 -13.31
CA GLU A 184 9.21 -18.44 -13.10
C GLU A 184 9.01 -18.78 -11.61
N GLY A 185 8.26 -19.84 -11.33
CA GLY A 185 7.95 -20.23 -9.94
C GLY A 185 6.82 -19.44 -9.27
N ALA A 186 6.12 -18.52 -9.96
CA ALA A 186 5.04 -17.73 -9.36
C ALA A 186 3.93 -18.63 -8.75
N GLU A 187 3.55 -19.71 -9.43
CA GLU A 187 2.56 -20.65 -8.92
C GLU A 187 3.04 -21.35 -7.64
N GLU A 188 4.30 -21.75 -7.57
CA GLU A 188 4.91 -22.38 -6.40
C GLU A 188 4.97 -21.40 -5.21
N ILE A 189 5.32 -20.13 -5.47
CA ILE A 189 5.32 -19.08 -4.43
C ILE A 189 3.92 -18.91 -3.86
N ILE A 190 2.88 -18.83 -4.69
CA ILE A 190 1.49 -18.72 -4.27
C ILE A 190 1.10 -19.92 -3.40
N ASP A 191 1.36 -21.16 -3.88
CA ASP A 191 1.02 -22.37 -3.16
C ASP A 191 1.71 -22.46 -1.80
N ASN A 192 2.97 -22.05 -1.75
CA ASN A 192 3.77 -22.09 -0.53
C ASN A 192 3.25 -21.11 0.52
N TYR A 193 2.92 -19.87 0.12
CA TYR A 193 2.29 -18.92 1.03
C TYR A 193 0.90 -19.36 1.49
N ILE A 194 0.06 -19.89 0.59
CA ILE A 194 -1.27 -20.40 0.95
C ILE A 194 -1.11 -21.52 1.99
N LYS A 195 -0.21 -22.47 1.76
CA LYS A 195 0.00 -23.61 2.64
C LYS A 195 0.51 -23.24 4.03
N ASN A 196 1.43 -22.28 4.13
CA ASN A 196 2.21 -22.06 5.35
C ASN A 196 1.80 -20.83 6.15
N LEU A 197 1.20 -19.81 5.50
CA LEU A 197 0.83 -18.54 6.14
C LEU A 197 -0.68 -18.25 6.05
N HIS A 198 -1.36 -18.73 5.02
CA HIS A 198 -2.74 -18.33 4.69
C HIS A 198 -2.91 -16.80 4.72
N PRO A 199 -2.19 -16.05 3.86
CA PRO A 199 -2.22 -14.59 3.90
C PRO A 199 -3.63 -14.07 3.60
N GLN A 200 -4.04 -13.00 4.29
CA GLN A 200 -5.33 -12.35 4.06
C GLN A 200 -5.46 -11.75 2.67
N ALA A 201 -4.33 -11.32 2.08
CA ALA A 201 -4.28 -10.76 0.74
C ALA A 201 -2.97 -11.12 0.03
N PHE A 202 -3.01 -11.13 -1.30
CA PHE A 202 -1.85 -11.14 -2.19
C PHE A 202 -1.88 -9.91 -3.07
N GLU A 203 -0.76 -9.21 -3.20
CA GLU A 203 -0.53 -8.23 -4.24
C GLU A 203 -0.05 -8.93 -5.50
N LEU A 204 -0.85 -8.85 -6.57
CA LEU A 204 -0.56 -9.53 -7.84
C LEU A 204 -0.13 -8.51 -8.90
N VAL A 205 1.02 -8.78 -9.53
CA VAL A 205 1.60 -7.96 -10.59
C VAL A 205 1.63 -8.76 -11.88
N PHE A 206 1.07 -8.20 -12.95
CA PHE A 206 1.03 -8.85 -14.27
C PHE A 206 0.96 -7.81 -15.40
N ASN A 207 1.56 -8.11 -16.56
CA ASN A 207 1.64 -7.18 -17.69
C ASN A 207 0.72 -7.56 -18.88
N ASN A 208 -0.02 -8.65 -18.78
CA ASN A 208 -1.08 -9.08 -19.71
C ASN A 208 -2.10 -9.94 -18.98
N ASP A 209 -3.23 -10.19 -19.64
CA ASP A 209 -4.36 -10.99 -19.15
C ASP A 209 -4.48 -12.35 -19.85
N SER A 210 -3.34 -12.98 -20.15
CA SER A 210 -3.34 -14.31 -20.75
C SER A 210 -4.08 -15.36 -19.89
N PRO A 211 -4.57 -16.47 -20.49
CA PRO A 211 -5.25 -17.52 -19.74
C PRO A 211 -4.44 -18.08 -18.57
N GLU A 212 -3.11 -18.13 -18.70
CA GLU A 212 -2.19 -18.58 -17.66
C GLU A 212 -2.19 -17.63 -16.46
N ILE A 213 -2.15 -16.31 -16.71
CA ILE A 213 -2.22 -15.28 -15.68
C ILE A 213 -3.58 -15.32 -14.97
N LEU A 214 -4.67 -15.39 -15.74
CA LEU A 214 -6.03 -15.47 -15.18
C LEU A 214 -6.22 -16.73 -14.32
N LYS A 215 -5.59 -17.85 -14.69
CA LYS A 215 -5.58 -19.08 -13.86
C LYS A 215 -4.92 -18.83 -12.50
N LEU A 216 -3.80 -18.12 -12.45
CA LEU A 216 -3.11 -17.81 -11.18
C LEU A 216 -3.92 -16.83 -10.32
N ILE A 217 -4.51 -15.80 -10.92
CA ILE A 217 -5.44 -14.89 -10.23
C ILE A 217 -6.59 -15.67 -9.61
N LYS A 218 -7.20 -16.57 -10.39
CA LYS A 218 -8.30 -17.45 -9.92
C LYS A 218 -7.83 -18.36 -8.77
N LYS A 219 -6.62 -18.92 -8.82
CA LYS A 219 -6.04 -19.75 -7.76
C LYS A 219 -5.99 -19.00 -6.43
N VAL A 220 -5.50 -17.74 -6.44
CA VAL A 220 -5.49 -16.89 -5.24
C VAL A 220 -6.91 -16.60 -4.74
N LYS A 221 -7.83 -16.27 -5.65
CA LYS A 221 -9.24 -16.06 -5.29
C LYS A 221 -9.88 -17.30 -4.64
N ASP A 222 -9.64 -18.48 -5.21
CA ASP A 222 -10.21 -19.75 -4.72
C ASP A 222 -9.61 -20.17 -3.36
N SER A 223 -8.42 -19.68 -2.99
CA SER A 223 -7.82 -19.93 -1.67
C SER A 223 -8.51 -19.15 -0.54
N GLY A 224 -9.36 -18.18 -0.87
CA GLY A 224 -10.03 -17.30 0.08
C GLY A 224 -9.24 -16.03 0.42
N SER A 225 -8.00 -15.91 -0.06
CA SER A 225 -7.22 -14.67 0.07
C SER A 225 -7.80 -13.55 -0.79
N ARG A 226 -7.69 -12.31 -0.33
CA ARG A 226 -8.08 -11.13 -1.09
C ARG A 226 -7.05 -10.84 -2.18
N ILE A 227 -7.50 -10.28 -3.29
CA ILE A 227 -6.63 -9.86 -4.38
C ILE A 227 -6.44 -8.36 -4.29
N PHE A 228 -5.17 -7.94 -4.23
CA PHE A 228 -4.72 -6.56 -4.30
C PHE A 228 -4.11 -6.33 -5.68
N ILE A 229 -4.57 -5.31 -6.41
CA ILE A 229 -4.04 -4.95 -7.73
C ILE A 229 -3.65 -3.48 -7.74
N ASN A 230 -2.48 -3.21 -8.32
CA ASN A 230 -1.99 -1.86 -8.61
C ASN A 230 -2.46 -1.43 -9.99
N THR A 231 -3.33 -0.43 -10.09
CA THR A 231 -3.79 0.14 -11.36
C THR A 231 -2.99 1.38 -11.78
N LEU A 232 -1.74 1.50 -11.34
CA LEU A 232 -0.91 2.69 -11.50
C LEU A 232 -0.44 2.90 -12.94
N TRP A 233 -0.02 1.81 -13.61
CA TRP A 233 0.42 1.80 -15.01
C TRP A 233 0.31 0.37 -15.61
N PRO A 234 0.33 0.26 -16.97
CA PRO A 234 -0.05 -0.97 -17.68
C PRO A 234 0.69 -2.24 -17.25
N GLU A 235 1.98 -2.15 -16.93
CA GLU A 235 2.83 -3.31 -16.61
C GLU A 235 2.51 -3.95 -15.25
N LEU A 236 1.71 -3.28 -14.43
CA LEU A 236 1.30 -3.81 -13.13
C LEU A 236 -0.04 -4.55 -13.15
N CYS A 237 -0.88 -4.32 -14.18
CA CYS A 237 -2.27 -4.78 -14.22
C CYS A 237 -2.76 -5.19 -15.62
N GLY A 238 -1.85 -5.56 -16.53
CA GLY A 238 -2.21 -6.03 -17.86
C GLY A 238 -2.89 -4.97 -18.75
N GLY A 239 -2.59 -3.68 -18.55
CA GLY A 239 -3.18 -2.58 -19.31
C GLY A 239 -4.56 -2.12 -18.79
N HIS A 240 -4.95 -2.56 -17.60
CA HIS A 240 -6.19 -2.14 -16.94
C HIS A 240 -5.91 -1.06 -15.87
N ASP A 241 -5.19 -0.01 -16.28
CA ASP A 241 -4.62 1.01 -15.39
C ASP A 241 -5.49 2.27 -15.27
N ASP A 242 -5.05 3.18 -14.37
CA ASP A 242 -5.74 4.43 -14.06
C ASP A 242 -5.84 5.39 -15.27
N ASP A 243 -4.82 5.43 -16.13
CA ASP A 243 -4.87 6.31 -17.32
C ASP A 243 -5.92 5.81 -18.32
N ARG A 244 -6.06 4.49 -18.46
CA ARG A 244 -7.17 3.91 -19.22
C ARG A 244 -8.53 4.32 -18.66
N ALA A 245 -8.71 4.24 -17.35
CA ALA A 245 -9.96 4.61 -16.71
C ALA A 245 -10.30 6.09 -16.89
N VAL A 246 -9.31 6.98 -16.72
CA VAL A 246 -9.51 8.43 -16.60
C VAL A 246 -9.28 9.15 -17.92
N GLU A 247 -8.13 8.93 -18.55
CA GLU A 247 -7.73 9.67 -19.76
C GLU A 247 -8.46 9.13 -21.01
N LEU A 248 -8.60 7.79 -21.12
CA LEU A 248 -9.36 7.16 -22.19
C LEU A 248 -10.86 7.08 -21.91
N LYS A 249 -11.28 7.38 -20.67
CA LYS A 249 -12.69 7.31 -20.21
C LYS A 249 -13.29 5.91 -20.33
N GLU A 250 -12.49 4.89 -20.04
CA GLU A 250 -12.88 3.47 -20.07
C GLU A 250 -12.81 2.81 -18.68
N PRO A 251 -13.50 3.33 -17.64
CA PRO A 251 -13.37 2.80 -16.28
C PRO A 251 -13.85 1.34 -16.14
N GLU A 252 -14.80 0.89 -16.97
CA GLU A 252 -15.28 -0.48 -16.99
C GLU A 252 -14.22 -1.47 -17.52
N GLU A 253 -13.39 -1.04 -18.45
CA GLU A 253 -12.30 -1.82 -19.05
C GLU A 253 -11.01 -1.75 -18.22
N SER A 254 -10.97 -0.86 -17.23
CA SER A 254 -9.89 -0.72 -16.26
C SER A 254 -10.35 -1.23 -14.89
N TRP A 255 -10.80 -0.35 -14.02
CA TRP A 255 -11.23 -0.69 -12.65
C TRP A 255 -12.34 -1.76 -12.63
N GLY A 256 -13.32 -1.66 -13.54
CA GLY A 256 -14.38 -2.68 -13.68
C GLY A 256 -13.82 -4.06 -14.01
N TRP A 257 -12.81 -4.12 -14.88
CA TRP A 257 -12.19 -5.39 -15.27
C TRP A 257 -11.46 -6.04 -14.08
N VAL A 258 -10.60 -5.30 -13.37
CA VAL A 258 -9.87 -5.86 -12.21
C VAL A 258 -10.82 -6.32 -11.10
N ILE A 259 -11.94 -5.63 -10.90
CA ILE A 259 -13.01 -6.03 -9.97
C ILE A 259 -13.65 -7.35 -10.41
N LYS A 260 -13.93 -7.53 -11.70
CA LYS A 260 -14.47 -8.78 -12.25
C LYS A 260 -13.51 -9.96 -12.04
N GLN A 261 -12.19 -9.74 -12.11
CA GLN A 261 -11.19 -10.77 -11.77
C GLN A 261 -11.18 -11.10 -10.28
N GLY A 262 -11.74 -10.27 -9.43
CA GLY A 262 -11.90 -10.50 -7.99
C GLY A 262 -11.05 -9.58 -7.11
N ALA A 263 -10.48 -8.50 -7.66
CA ALA A 263 -9.79 -7.50 -6.86
C ALA A 263 -10.70 -6.98 -5.73
N LYS A 264 -10.16 -6.91 -4.53
CA LYS A 264 -10.80 -6.38 -3.32
C LYS A 264 -10.07 -5.18 -2.75
N LEU A 265 -8.81 -5.00 -3.14
CA LEU A 265 -8.03 -3.82 -2.86
C LEU A 265 -7.49 -3.33 -4.21
N ILE A 266 -7.68 -2.04 -4.49
CA ILE A 266 -7.17 -1.40 -5.71
C ILE A 266 -6.30 -0.22 -5.30
N GLN A 267 -5.01 -0.32 -5.63
CA GLN A 267 -4.07 0.78 -5.43
C GLN A 267 -4.05 1.66 -6.67
N THR A 268 -4.25 2.95 -6.47
CA THR A 268 -4.49 3.93 -7.51
C THR A 268 -3.72 5.24 -7.26
N ASP A 269 -3.38 5.93 -8.34
CA ASP A 269 -2.92 7.32 -8.35
C ASP A 269 -4.09 8.33 -8.49
N ARG A 270 -5.34 7.82 -8.57
CA ARG A 270 -6.58 8.60 -8.76
C ARG A 270 -7.63 8.27 -7.69
N PRO A 271 -7.30 8.36 -6.37
CA PRO A 271 -8.16 7.83 -5.31
C PRO A 271 -9.55 8.46 -5.28
N GLU A 272 -9.67 9.77 -5.54
CA GLU A 272 -10.96 10.46 -5.58
C GLU A 272 -11.86 9.92 -6.70
N LEU A 273 -11.31 9.78 -7.91
CA LEU A 273 -12.05 9.28 -9.07
C LEU A 273 -12.44 7.80 -8.94
N LEU A 274 -11.56 6.99 -8.35
CA LEU A 274 -11.90 5.60 -8.06
C LEU A 274 -13.02 5.49 -7.00
N LEU A 275 -12.96 6.31 -5.93
CA LEU A 275 -14.05 6.38 -4.94
C LEU A 275 -15.38 6.78 -5.58
N GLU A 276 -15.40 7.79 -6.46
CA GLU A 276 -16.59 8.20 -7.19
C GLU A 276 -17.15 7.06 -8.05
N TYR A 277 -16.30 6.38 -8.83
CA TYR A 277 -16.68 5.23 -9.65
C TYR A 277 -17.29 4.10 -8.80
N LEU A 278 -16.64 3.75 -7.70
CA LEU A 278 -17.07 2.66 -6.82
C LEU A 278 -18.40 2.99 -6.13
N ARG A 279 -18.58 4.23 -5.65
CA ARG A 279 -19.82 4.70 -5.02
C ARG A 279 -20.99 4.72 -6.01
N PHE A 280 -20.74 5.20 -7.24
CA PHE A 280 -21.73 5.15 -8.31
C PHE A 280 -22.21 3.72 -8.59
N ASN A 281 -21.30 2.76 -8.59
CA ASN A 281 -21.58 1.34 -8.81
C ASN A 281 -22.02 0.58 -7.53
N ARG A 282 -22.17 1.25 -6.39
CA ARG A 282 -22.54 0.65 -5.08
C ARG A 282 -21.55 -0.44 -4.62
N LEU A 283 -20.28 -0.26 -4.92
CA LEU A 283 -19.16 -1.11 -4.54
C LEU A 283 -18.31 -0.53 -3.42
N HIS A 284 -18.63 0.69 -2.97
CA HIS A 284 -18.03 1.38 -1.83
C HIS A 284 -19.11 2.20 -1.12
N ARG A 285 -18.93 2.44 0.20
CA ARG A 285 -19.81 3.29 1.04
C ARG A 285 -19.60 4.78 0.78
#